data_6fab314b8ad3c2726c6aa793e8f9b464
#
_entry.id   6fab314b8ad3c2726c6aa793e8f9b464
#
_cell.length_a   1.000
_cell.length_b   1.000
_cell.length_c   1.000
_cell.angle_alpha   90.00
_cell.angle_beta   90.00
_cell.angle_gamma   90.00
#
_symmetry.space_group_name_H-M   'P 1'
#
loop_
_entity.id
_entity.type
_entity.pdbx_description
1 polymer ?
#
loop_
_entity_poly.entity_id
_entity_poly.type
_entity_poly.pdbx_seq_one_letter_code
_entity_poly.pdbx_strand_id
1 'polypeptide(L)'
;EFEPLFPWLGRSLEDLAQLDALLVIGSNTRKEAPMLAHRMRMAAMRGNQAGSDSYTYQLMAHTDRLAGAHGAAVMFLNPREYEFLFPSAAYLNAGTRGMRANLAAILKAALQGGAVPTHLQDIVKAQKPAEAHKAIAAKLHADGRKSVLLGHLALQHPQYADLRALAAALAQATGAQLGYISEGANSTGAWLAGAVPHRLPGGKSAAIRGLDAAGMFAQPRRAYLLMGVEPELDCWDGAHAVAALQSASAVVSVTSYVTERMLGYASVLLPAATFGETSGTLVNAEGRWQSFTGMVKPLGEARPAWKILRVLGNTCQVDGFGYQSSEEVRDELKAQLGEINGDNIFRGARIVSAQDSATSGLQSFAEVPLYAADMLVRRAEPLQQTRDADAAWLRLSPEDAERLKLTDGAQARVKYHGSAVSLPVKLDAGVQAGEVVWPAGIAATAAFAPLSAAVMVEKG
;
A
#
# COMPACT_ATOMS: atom_id res chain seq x y z
N GLU A 1 22.16 0.53 1.04
CA GLU A 1 22.82 1.87 1.07
C GLU A 1 21.98 2.95 0.37
N PHE A 2 21.19 2.61 -0.63
CA PHE A 2 20.44 3.57 -1.46
C PHE A 2 18.98 3.74 -1.08
N GLU A 3 18.49 2.99 -0.11
CA GLU A 3 17.13 3.08 0.40
C GLU A 3 17.05 4.06 1.57
N PRO A 4 15.94 4.79 1.74
CA PRO A 4 15.73 5.59 2.94
C PRO A 4 15.79 4.70 4.20
N LEU A 5 16.03 5.31 5.35
CA LEU A 5 16.03 4.59 6.64
C LEU A 5 14.68 3.90 6.87
N PHE A 6 13.62 4.54 6.44
CA PHE A 6 12.24 4.03 6.37
C PHE A 6 11.45 4.83 5.33
N PRO A 7 10.34 4.30 4.79
CA PRO A 7 9.46 5.03 3.89
C PRO A 7 8.73 6.16 4.67
N TRP A 8 9.31 7.36 4.63
CA TRP A 8 8.79 8.53 5.33
C TRP A 8 7.70 9.22 4.53
N LEU A 9 6.67 9.74 5.22
CA LEU A 9 5.58 10.50 4.60
C LEU A 9 6.06 11.83 3.94
N GLY A 10 7.27 12.25 4.25
CA GLY A 10 7.88 13.45 3.70
C GLY A 10 7.54 14.72 4.47
N ARG A 11 6.47 14.70 5.25
CA ARG A 11 5.98 15.81 6.08
C ARG A 11 5.17 15.26 7.25
N SER A 12 4.89 16.12 8.23
CA SER A 12 3.89 15.79 9.25
C SER A 12 2.47 15.79 8.64
N LEU A 13 1.54 15.08 9.27
CA LEU A 13 0.12 15.13 8.90
C LEU A 13 -0.47 16.53 9.04
N GLU A 14 0.04 17.33 9.99
CA GLU A 14 -0.36 18.72 10.16
C GLU A 14 0.07 19.59 8.98
N ASP A 15 1.33 19.46 8.55
CA ASP A 15 1.87 20.20 7.40
C ASP A 15 1.17 19.87 6.10
N LEU A 16 0.64 18.64 5.94
CA LEU A 16 -0.12 18.26 4.76
C LEU A 16 -1.39 19.10 4.57
N ALA A 17 -2.02 19.54 5.66
CA ALA A 17 -3.16 20.44 5.59
C ALA A 17 -2.78 21.87 5.12
N GLN A 18 -1.49 22.18 5.10
CA GLN A 18 -0.95 23.48 4.70
C GLN A 18 -0.29 23.46 3.30
N LEU A 19 -0.42 22.37 2.56
CA LEU A 19 0.12 22.29 1.20
C LEU A 19 -0.59 23.24 0.22
N ASP A 20 0.11 23.65 -0.79
CA ASP A 20 -0.39 24.46 -1.92
C ASP A 20 -0.56 23.59 -3.17
N ALA A 21 0.27 22.54 -3.34
CA ALA A 21 0.09 21.54 -4.38
C ALA A 21 0.48 20.13 -3.87
N LEU A 22 -0.27 19.13 -4.30
CA LEU A 22 -0.05 17.74 -3.96
C LEU A 22 -0.38 16.83 -5.14
N LEU A 23 0.58 16.00 -5.56
CA LEU A 23 0.32 14.89 -6.48
C LEU A 23 0.36 13.57 -5.72
N VAL A 24 -0.72 12.81 -5.78
CA VAL A 24 -0.82 11.45 -5.21
C VAL A 24 -0.79 10.44 -6.36
N ILE A 25 0.12 9.48 -6.26
CA ILE A 25 0.35 8.46 -7.28
C ILE A 25 -0.01 7.09 -6.72
N GLY A 26 -1.02 6.46 -7.30
CA GLY A 26 -1.43 5.10 -6.95
C GLY A 26 -1.95 4.97 -5.53
N SER A 27 -3.03 5.68 -5.18
CA SER A 27 -3.68 5.54 -3.87
C SER A 27 -5.17 5.89 -3.91
N ASN A 28 -5.96 5.05 -3.27
CA ASN A 28 -7.29 5.40 -2.78
C ASN A 28 -7.20 5.89 -1.33
N THR A 29 -6.67 7.10 -1.14
CA THR A 29 -6.40 7.64 0.20
C THR A 29 -7.62 7.66 1.11
N ARG A 30 -8.84 7.74 0.56
CA ARG A 30 -10.09 7.69 1.33
C ARG A 30 -10.24 6.36 2.08
N LYS A 31 -9.78 5.26 1.48
CA LYS A 31 -9.89 3.91 2.06
C LYS A 31 -8.58 3.46 2.74
N GLU A 32 -7.45 3.77 2.13
CA GLU A 32 -6.14 3.31 2.60
C GLU A 32 -5.63 4.14 3.79
N ALA A 33 -5.85 5.46 3.78
CA ALA A 33 -5.33 6.39 4.77
C ALA A 33 -6.33 7.53 5.07
N PRO A 34 -7.46 7.26 5.74
CA PRO A 34 -8.56 8.22 5.88
C PRO A 34 -8.16 9.50 6.61
N MET A 35 -7.24 9.45 7.58
CA MET A 35 -6.73 10.65 8.25
C MET A 35 -5.88 11.53 7.32
N LEU A 36 -5.12 10.91 6.42
CA LEU A 36 -4.39 11.60 5.37
C LEU A 36 -5.36 12.24 4.38
N ALA A 37 -6.39 11.51 3.93
CA ALA A 37 -7.43 12.05 3.06
C ALA A 37 -8.16 13.25 3.70
N HIS A 38 -8.38 13.21 5.02
CA HIS A 38 -8.93 14.35 5.76
C HIS A 38 -8.01 15.59 5.70
N ARG A 39 -6.70 15.41 5.86
CA ARG A 39 -5.72 16.52 5.73
C ARG A 39 -5.64 17.06 4.29
N MET A 40 -5.72 16.19 3.30
CA MET A 40 -5.82 16.60 1.89
C MET A 40 -7.08 17.42 1.63
N ARG A 41 -8.22 17.00 2.19
CA ARG A 41 -9.47 17.77 2.13
C ARG A 41 -9.32 19.15 2.79
N MET A 42 -8.70 19.23 3.96
CA MET A 42 -8.43 20.51 4.63
C MET A 42 -7.57 21.42 3.74
N ALA A 43 -6.52 20.90 3.13
CA ALA A 43 -5.68 21.67 2.20
C ALA A 43 -6.47 22.15 0.98
N ALA A 44 -7.23 21.26 0.33
CA ALA A 44 -8.04 21.61 -0.85
C ALA A 44 -9.13 22.67 -0.55
N MET A 45 -9.64 22.71 0.69
CA MET A 45 -10.74 23.59 1.11
C MET A 45 -10.27 24.84 1.85
N ARG A 46 -8.98 25.06 2.05
CA ARG A 46 -8.40 26.11 2.90
C ARG A 46 -8.90 27.51 2.58
N GLY A 47 -9.05 27.86 1.32
CA GLY A 47 -9.51 29.19 0.90
C GLY A 47 -10.98 29.50 1.15
N ASN A 48 -11.81 28.49 1.41
CA ASN A 48 -13.26 28.63 1.61
C ASN A 48 -13.66 28.85 3.08
N GLN A 49 -12.70 28.82 4.02
CA GLN A 49 -12.97 28.94 5.45
C GLN A 49 -13.00 30.40 5.93
N ALA A 50 -12.64 31.36 5.13
CA ALA A 50 -12.66 32.75 5.49
C ALA A 50 -14.13 33.28 5.52
N GLY A 51 -14.86 33.00 6.60
CA GLY A 51 -16.15 33.63 6.88
C GLY A 51 -17.30 32.77 7.39
N SER A 52 -17.13 31.48 7.71
CA SER A 52 -18.21 30.73 8.32
C SER A 52 -17.76 29.74 9.41
N ASP A 53 -18.12 30.05 10.65
CA ASP A 53 -17.96 29.19 11.83
C ASP A 53 -19.03 28.07 11.91
N SER A 54 -19.60 27.63 10.83
CA SER A 54 -20.78 26.78 10.87
C SER A 54 -20.52 25.36 10.37
N TYR A 55 -20.84 24.38 11.21
CA TYR A 55 -21.03 22.96 10.88
C TYR A 55 -21.92 22.76 9.63
N THR A 56 -22.86 23.65 9.39
CA THR A 56 -23.74 23.68 8.22
C THR A 56 -22.98 23.85 6.90
N TYR A 57 -21.83 24.54 6.91
CA TYR A 57 -21.00 24.73 5.72
C TYR A 57 -20.29 23.44 5.30
N GLN A 58 -19.96 22.59 6.24
CA GLN A 58 -19.37 21.27 5.94
C GLN A 58 -20.38 20.33 5.24
N LEU A 59 -21.66 20.47 5.55
CA LEU A 59 -22.74 19.67 4.94
C LEU A 59 -23.14 20.19 3.55
N MET A 60 -23.07 21.52 3.32
CA MET A 60 -23.45 22.15 2.06
C MET A 60 -22.34 22.14 0.99
N ALA A 61 -21.14 21.76 1.33
CA ALA A 61 -20.01 21.64 0.40
C ALA A 61 -20.15 20.56 -0.67
N HIS A 62 -21.28 19.83 -0.70
CA HIS A 62 -21.63 18.87 -1.74
C HIS A 62 -22.26 19.50 -3.00
N THR A 63 -22.41 20.80 -3.06
CA THR A 63 -23.00 21.47 -4.22
C THR A 63 -21.99 22.38 -4.91
N ASP A 64 -22.13 22.54 -6.23
CA ASP A 64 -21.36 23.21 -7.27
C ASP A 64 -20.63 24.56 -6.95
N ARG A 65 -20.58 25.00 -5.72
CA ARG A 65 -19.92 26.25 -5.28
C ARG A 65 -18.41 26.16 -5.12
N LEU A 66 -17.80 25.00 -5.36
CA LEU A 66 -16.36 24.77 -5.17
C LEU A 66 -15.49 25.21 -6.36
N ALA A 67 -16.08 25.69 -7.43
CA ALA A 67 -15.38 26.14 -8.64
C ALA A 67 -14.46 27.37 -8.46
N GLY A 68 -14.43 27.96 -7.27
CA GLY A 68 -13.60 29.13 -6.94
C GLY A 68 -12.72 28.98 -5.69
N ALA A 69 -12.48 27.77 -5.21
CA ALA A 69 -11.67 27.54 -4.02
C ALA A 69 -10.19 27.87 -4.28
N HIS A 70 -9.64 28.79 -3.49
CA HIS A 70 -8.20 29.12 -3.47
C HIS A 70 -7.37 28.14 -2.61
N GLY A 71 -7.84 26.90 -2.47
CA GLY A 71 -7.14 25.85 -1.72
C GLY A 71 -6.03 25.19 -2.52
N ALA A 72 -5.41 24.19 -1.89
CA ALA A 72 -4.35 23.39 -2.51
C ALA A 72 -4.80 22.70 -3.80
N ALA A 73 -3.93 22.66 -4.80
CA ALA A 73 -4.13 21.85 -5.98
C ALA A 73 -3.82 20.37 -5.65
N VAL A 74 -4.84 19.61 -5.21
CA VAL A 74 -4.72 18.17 -4.99
C VAL A 74 -4.99 17.42 -6.29
N MET A 75 -4.02 16.64 -6.74
CA MET A 75 -4.01 15.98 -8.05
C MET A 75 -3.74 14.49 -7.87
N PHE A 76 -4.28 13.67 -8.76
CA PHE A 76 -4.13 12.21 -8.70
C PHE A 76 -3.67 11.60 -10.02
N LEU A 77 -2.83 10.55 -9.91
CA LEU A 77 -2.51 9.62 -10.97
C LEU A 77 -2.79 8.21 -10.45
N ASN A 78 -3.86 7.58 -10.89
CA ASN A 78 -4.34 6.30 -10.36
C ASN A 78 -4.64 5.29 -11.48
N PRO A 79 -4.65 3.98 -11.15
CA PRO A 79 -5.00 2.94 -12.12
C PRO A 79 -6.48 2.92 -12.50
N ARG A 80 -7.35 3.48 -11.66
CA ARG A 80 -8.77 3.72 -11.98
C ARG A 80 -9.28 4.96 -11.27
N GLU A 81 -10.50 5.37 -11.59
CA GLU A 81 -11.14 6.49 -10.92
C GLU A 81 -11.64 6.12 -9.53
N TYR A 82 -11.34 6.96 -8.53
CA TYR A 82 -11.81 6.86 -7.14
C TYR A 82 -12.57 8.12 -6.76
N GLU A 83 -13.60 7.94 -5.96
CA GLU A 83 -14.38 9.03 -5.41
C GLU A 83 -13.70 9.61 -4.17
N PHE A 84 -13.40 10.91 -4.20
CA PHE A 84 -12.91 11.67 -3.06
C PHE A 84 -13.98 12.66 -2.58
N LEU A 85 -13.99 12.98 -1.27
CA LEU A 85 -14.95 13.91 -0.65
C LEU A 85 -14.48 15.37 -0.74
N PHE A 86 -13.69 15.70 -1.76
CA PHE A 86 -13.18 17.03 -2.06
C PHE A 86 -12.84 17.13 -3.55
N PRO A 87 -12.82 18.34 -4.13
CA PRO A 87 -12.49 18.52 -5.54
C PRO A 87 -11.01 18.22 -5.78
N SER A 88 -10.72 17.45 -6.83
CA SER A 88 -9.37 17.28 -7.35
C SER A 88 -9.10 18.35 -8.43
N ALA A 89 -7.91 18.98 -8.36
CA ALA A 89 -7.48 19.94 -9.36
C ALA A 89 -7.12 19.29 -10.70
N ALA A 90 -6.73 18.01 -10.68
CA ALA A 90 -6.54 17.15 -11.84
C ALA A 90 -6.64 15.69 -11.43
N TYR A 91 -7.17 14.87 -12.34
CA TYR A 91 -7.23 13.42 -12.17
C TYR A 91 -6.81 12.72 -13.46
N LEU A 92 -5.79 11.88 -13.38
CA LEU A 92 -5.35 11.01 -14.47
C LEU A 92 -5.71 9.55 -14.12
N ASN A 93 -6.75 9.06 -14.77
CA ASN A 93 -7.07 7.64 -14.78
C ASN A 93 -6.20 6.97 -15.86
N ALA A 94 -5.11 6.36 -15.44
CA ALA A 94 -4.07 5.87 -16.34
C ALA A 94 -4.16 4.37 -16.65
N GLY A 95 -4.98 3.62 -15.91
CA GLY A 95 -4.83 2.17 -15.86
C GLY A 95 -3.47 1.77 -15.24
N THR A 96 -3.33 0.52 -14.85
CA THR A 96 -2.05 -0.01 -14.33
C THR A 96 -0.94 0.14 -15.38
N ARG A 97 -1.21 -0.27 -16.62
CA ARG A 97 -0.23 -0.22 -17.72
C ARG A 97 0.21 1.21 -18.06
N GLY A 98 -0.66 2.19 -17.90
CA GLY A 98 -0.40 3.58 -18.25
C GLY A 98 0.27 4.41 -17.17
N MET A 99 0.31 3.98 -15.92
CA MET A 99 0.83 4.78 -14.81
C MET A 99 2.27 5.25 -15.03
N ARG A 100 3.16 4.37 -15.45
CA ARG A 100 4.56 4.70 -15.74
C ARG A 100 4.70 5.74 -16.86
N ALA A 101 4.00 5.55 -17.97
CA ALA A 101 4.07 6.46 -19.11
C ALA A 101 3.50 7.84 -18.78
N ASN A 102 2.37 7.92 -18.07
CA ASN A 102 1.78 9.18 -17.64
C ASN A 102 2.69 9.92 -16.65
N LEU A 103 3.28 9.24 -15.68
CA LEU A 103 4.23 9.86 -14.74
C LEU A 103 5.49 10.38 -15.46
N ALA A 104 6.01 9.63 -16.43
CA ALA A 104 7.13 10.06 -17.25
C ALA A 104 6.77 11.27 -18.14
N ALA A 105 5.53 11.36 -18.63
CA ALA A 105 5.05 12.50 -19.38
C ALA A 105 4.90 13.75 -18.49
N ILE A 106 4.43 13.60 -17.24
CA ILE A 106 4.40 14.69 -16.25
C ILE A 106 5.83 15.18 -15.97
N LEU A 107 6.76 14.26 -15.73
CA LEU A 107 8.17 14.60 -15.50
C LEU A 107 8.76 15.34 -16.71
N LYS A 108 8.52 14.86 -17.93
CA LYS A 108 9.01 15.56 -19.16
C LYS A 108 8.47 16.97 -19.26
N ALA A 109 7.19 17.19 -18.94
CA ALA A 109 6.60 18.52 -18.90
C ALA A 109 7.24 19.39 -17.81
N ALA A 110 7.49 18.82 -16.63
CA ALA A 110 8.09 19.52 -15.50
C ALA A 110 9.56 19.90 -15.74
N LEU A 111 10.30 19.15 -16.56
CA LEU A 111 11.68 19.49 -16.91
C LEU A 111 11.80 20.74 -17.83
N GLN A 112 10.72 21.22 -18.44
CA GLN A 112 10.67 22.45 -19.26
C GLN A 112 11.79 22.54 -20.31
N GLY A 113 12.16 21.42 -20.93
CA GLY A 113 13.28 21.33 -21.88
C GLY A 113 14.64 21.08 -21.23
N GLY A 114 14.72 21.04 -19.90
CA GLY A 114 15.93 20.67 -19.16
C GLY A 114 16.37 19.22 -19.39
N ALA A 115 17.54 18.88 -18.90
CA ALA A 115 18.14 17.56 -19.08
C ALA A 115 17.33 16.45 -18.37
N VAL A 116 17.00 15.40 -19.10
CA VAL A 116 16.41 14.19 -18.52
C VAL A 116 17.48 13.41 -17.76
N PRO A 117 17.25 13.01 -16.50
CA PRO A 117 18.18 12.18 -15.77
C PRO A 117 18.60 10.93 -16.57
N THR A 118 19.89 10.62 -16.59
CA THR A 118 20.45 9.56 -17.46
C THR A 118 19.75 8.23 -17.31
N HIS A 119 19.43 7.85 -16.07
CA HIS A 119 18.78 6.58 -15.73
C HIS A 119 17.29 6.51 -16.11
N LEU A 120 16.68 7.62 -16.59
CA LEU A 120 15.27 7.69 -17.01
C LEU A 120 15.09 8.04 -18.48
N GLN A 121 16.18 8.17 -19.25
CA GLN A 121 16.12 8.63 -20.64
C GLN A 121 15.29 7.73 -21.55
N ASP A 122 15.38 6.43 -21.36
CA ASP A 122 14.63 5.43 -22.12
C ASP A 122 13.10 5.54 -21.94
N ILE A 123 12.65 5.95 -20.74
CA ILE A 123 11.23 6.12 -20.45
C ILE A 123 10.75 7.51 -20.84
N VAL A 124 11.48 8.56 -20.42
CA VAL A 124 11.00 9.93 -20.50
C VAL A 124 11.11 10.53 -21.91
N LYS A 125 12.18 10.21 -22.67
CA LYS A 125 12.37 10.77 -24.02
C LYS A 125 11.24 10.38 -24.98
N ALA A 126 10.72 9.17 -24.86
CA ALA A 126 9.65 8.65 -25.70
C ALA A 126 8.29 9.35 -25.50
N GLN A 127 8.09 10.01 -24.35
CA GLN A 127 6.78 10.57 -24.01
C GLN A 127 6.48 11.87 -24.76
N LYS A 128 5.18 12.06 -25.02
CA LYS A 128 4.62 13.32 -25.58
C LYS A 128 3.62 13.87 -24.56
N PRO A 129 3.99 14.88 -23.75
CA PRO A 129 3.10 15.44 -22.73
C PRO A 129 1.84 16.06 -23.36
N ALA A 130 0.67 15.56 -22.95
CA ALA A 130 -0.62 16.17 -23.24
C ALA A 130 -0.90 17.34 -22.29
N GLU A 131 -1.96 18.11 -22.53
CA GLU A 131 -2.32 19.28 -21.73
C GLU A 131 -2.53 18.95 -20.25
N ALA A 132 -3.13 17.81 -19.94
CA ALA A 132 -3.30 17.36 -18.56
C ALA A 132 -1.96 17.16 -17.83
N HIS A 133 -0.93 16.60 -18.50
CA HIS A 133 0.41 16.43 -17.92
C HIS A 133 1.08 17.79 -17.66
N LYS A 134 0.95 18.73 -18.61
CA LYS A 134 1.48 20.10 -18.50
C LYS A 134 0.77 20.87 -17.35
N ALA A 135 -0.54 20.71 -17.23
CA ALA A 135 -1.32 21.33 -16.15
C ALA A 135 -0.86 20.85 -14.76
N ILE A 136 -0.63 19.54 -14.58
CA ILE A 136 -0.10 18.98 -13.33
C ILE A 136 1.32 19.53 -13.07
N ALA A 137 2.19 19.52 -14.07
CA ALA A 137 3.55 20.06 -13.95
C ALA A 137 3.54 21.54 -13.56
N ALA A 138 2.68 22.36 -14.17
CA ALA A 138 2.54 23.78 -13.86
C ALA A 138 2.11 24.01 -12.40
N LYS A 139 1.16 23.23 -11.88
CA LYS A 139 0.74 23.29 -10.46
C LYS A 139 1.87 22.91 -9.51
N LEU A 140 2.70 21.94 -9.88
CA LEU A 140 3.88 21.56 -9.10
C LEU A 140 5.03 22.59 -9.20
N HIS A 141 5.07 23.42 -10.22
CA HIS A 141 6.04 24.52 -10.32
C HIS A 141 5.60 25.80 -9.62
N ALA A 142 4.31 25.95 -9.31
CA ALA A 142 3.84 27.11 -8.58
C ALA A 142 4.56 27.26 -7.23
N ASP A 143 4.65 28.49 -6.74
CA ASP A 143 5.23 28.78 -5.42
C ASP A 143 4.44 28.10 -4.31
N GLY A 144 5.10 27.85 -3.19
CA GLY A 144 4.47 27.27 -2.00
C GLY A 144 4.98 25.90 -1.61
N ARG A 145 4.26 25.28 -0.66
CA ARG A 145 4.57 23.95 -0.10
C ARG A 145 4.00 22.86 -0.99
N LYS A 146 4.86 21.98 -1.48
CA LYS A 146 4.46 20.95 -2.46
C LYS A 146 4.92 19.56 -2.03
N SER A 147 4.13 18.53 -2.38
CA SER A 147 4.51 17.15 -2.16
C SER A 147 4.10 16.26 -3.33
N VAL A 148 4.88 15.20 -3.53
CA VAL A 148 4.58 14.06 -4.42
C VAL A 148 4.55 12.83 -3.55
N LEU A 149 3.40 12.14 -3.46
CA LEU A 149 3.21 10.97 -2.61
C LEU A 149 2.99 9.70 -3.44
N LEU A 150 3.73 8.65 -3.11
CA LEU A 150 3.51 7.29 -3.62
C LEU A 150 2.64 6.51 -2.63
N GLY A 151 1.52 5.97 -3.09
CA GLY A 151 0.57 5.21 -2.27
C GLY A 151 0.63 3.70 -2.49
N HIS A 152 -0.29 2.96 -1.86
CA HIS A 152 -0.28 1.50 -1.83
C HIS A 152 -0.33 0.86 -3.23
N LEU A 153 -1.18 1.38 -4.11
CA LEU A 153 -1.28 0.84 -5.48
C LEU A 153 -0.03 1.11 -6.31
N ALA A 154 0.71 2.19 -6.02
CA ALA A 154 2.02 2.42 -6.62
C ALA A 154 3.08 1.47 -6.04
N LEU A 155 3.06 1.22 -4.71
CA LEU A 155 3.97 0.27 -4.05
C LEU A 155 3.77 -1.17 -4.57
N GLN A 156 2.53 -1.54 -4.86
CA GLN A 156 2.17 -2.85 -5.40
C GLN A 156 2.28 -2.95 -6.93
N HIS A 157 2.69 -1.87 -7.60
CA HIS A 157 2.80 -1.87 -9.05
C HIS A 157 3.99 -2.71 -9.51
N PRO A 158 3.86 -3.58 -10.55
CA PRO A 158 4.98 -4.39 -11.06
C PRO A 158 6.22 -3.57 -11.45
N GLN A 159 6.01 -2.32 -11.88
CA GLN A 159 7.07 -1.38 -12.25
C GLN A 159 7.31 -0.32 -11.17
N TYR A 160 7.14 -0.67 -9.90
CA TYR A 160 7.33 0.25 -8.77
C TYR A 160 8.68 0.96 -8.77
N ALA A 161 9.75 0.25 -9.14
CA ALA A 161 11.09 0.85 -9.21
C ALA A 161 11.15 2.04 -10.18
N ASP A 162 10.46 1.93 -11.33
CA ASP A 162 10.35 3.02 -12.30
C ASP A 162 9.49 4.17 -11.76
N LEU A 163 8.32 3.85 -11.18
CA LEU A 163 7.43 4.86 -10.58
C LEU A 163 8.14 5.65 -9.49
N ARG A 164 8.90 4.98 -8.64
CA ARG A 164 9.69 5.60 -7.56
C ARG A 164 10.76 6.54 -8.12
N ALA A 165 11.54 6.08 -9.11
CA ALA A 165 12.59 6.89 -9.73
C ALA A 165 12.02 8.13 -10.46
N LEU A 166 10.89 7.95 -11.18
CA LEU A 166 10.18 9.04 -11.84
C LEU A 166 9.60 10.06 -10.85
N ALA A 167 8.98 9.58 -9.76
CA ALA A 167 8.42 10.45 -8.71
C ALA A 167 9.51 11.24 -8.00
N ALA A 168 10.67 10.62 -7.72
CA ALA A 168 11.81 11.28 -7.13
C ALA A 168 12.39 12.36 -8.04
N ALA A 169 12.55 12.07 -9.34
CA ALA A 169 13.01 13.06 -10.32
C ALA A 169 12.00 14.21 -10.50
N LEU A 170 10.70 13.92 -10.46
CA LEU A 170 9.64 14.93 -10.51
C LEU A 170 9.68 15.84 -9.28
N ALA A 171 9.80 15.26 -8.09
CA ALA A 171 9.93 16.01 -6.84
C ALA A 171 11.15 16.94 -6.88
N GLN A 172 12.30 16.42 -7.33
CA GLN A 172 13.51 17.24 -7.50
C GLN A 172 13.34 18.36 -8.53
N ALA A 173 12.75 18.08 -9.69
CA ALA A 173 12.56 19.08 -10.76
C ALA A 173 11.61 20.20 -10.35
N THR A 174 10.67 19.95 -9.45
CA THR A 174 9.63 20.90 -9.04
C THR A 174 9.86 21.51 -7.66
N GLY A 175 10.89 21.05 -6.92
CA GLY A 175 11.11 21.44 -5.53
C GLY A 175 10.05 20.90 -4.57
N ALA A 176 9.30 19.86 -4.96
CA ALA A 176 8.33 19.18 -4.11
C ALA A 176 9.02 18.20 -3.16
N GLN A 177 8.41 17.94 -1.99
CA GLN A 177 8.86 16.89 -1.08
C GLN A 177 8.30 15.54 -1.53
N LEU A 178 9.19 14.56 -1.74
CA LEU A 178 8.77 13.16 -1.95
C LEU A 178 8.31 12.54 -0.65
N GLY A 179 7.23 11.77 -0.68
CA GLY A 179 6.72 11.03 0.47
C GLY A 179 6.12 9.67 0.08
N TYR A 180 5.96 8.81 1.09
CA TYR A 180 5.36 7.49 0.94
C TYR A 180 4.17 7.36 1.89
N ILE A 181 3.05 6.86 1.37
CA ILE A 181 1.90 6.45 2.17
C ILE A 181 2.16 4.99 2.54
N SER A 182 2.59 4.73 3.77
CA SER A 182 2.93 3.39 4.23
C SER A 182 1.69 2.50 4.36
N GLU A 183 1.83 1.21 4.08
CA GLU A 183 0.71 0.25 4.07
C GLU A 183 0.12 -0.01 5.45
N GLY A 184 0.95 -0.05 6.48
CA GLY A 184 0.50 -0.37 7.84
C GLY A 184 0.80 0.74 8.83
N ALA A 185 0.07 0.75 9.94
CA ALA A 185 0.25 1.70 11.04
C ALA A 185 1.66 1.66 11.66
N ASN A 186 2.40 0.57 11.47
CA ASN A 186 3.76 0.37 11.99
C ASN A 186 4.78 0.00 10.92
N SER A 187 4.55 0.28 9.66
CA SER A 187 5.54 0.00 8.60
C SER A 187 6.88 0.66 8.88
N THR A 188 6.88 1.91 9.34
CA THR A 188 8.10 2.61 9.78
C THR A 188 8.80 1.88 10.92
N GLY A 189 8.04 1.45 11.95
CA GLY A 189 8.60 0.69 13.08
C GLY A 189 9.23 -0.63 12.65
N ALA A 190 8.61 -1.34 11.70
CA ALA A 190 9.16 -2.57 11.15
C ALA A 190 10.51 -2.35 10.45
N TRP A 191 10.65 -1.28 9.67
CA TRP A 191 11.92 -0.91 9.04
C TRP A 191 13.00 -0.57 10.07
N LEU A 192 12.65 0.22 11.09
CA LEU A 192 13.57 0.62 12.16
C LEU A 192 14.01 -0.56 13.02
N ALA A 193 13.12 -1.51 13.25
CA ALA A 193 13.40 -2.76 13.98
C ALA A 193 14.19 -3.79 13.15
N GLY A 194 14.44 -3.53 11.87
CA GLY A 194 15.12 -4.49 10.99
C GLY A 194 14.25 -5.66 10.53
N ALA A 195 12.92 -5.53 10.59
CA ALA A 195 11.97 -6.53 10.07
C ALA A 195 11.83 -6.44 8.54
N VAL A 196 12.91 -6.08 7.85
CA VAL A 196 13.04 -6.02 6.39
C VAL A 196 14.36 -6.68 5.99
N PRO A 197 14.45 -7.33 4.82
CA PRO A 197 15.56 -8.23 4.52
C PRO A 197 16.95 -7.60 4.41
N HIS A 198 17.04 -6.28 4.25
CA HIS A 198 18.29 -5.57 4.00
C HIS A 198 18.77 -4.71 5.18
N ARG A 199 18.04 -4.74 6.32
CA ARG A 199 18.35 -3.96 7.52
C ARG A 199 18.41 -4.83 8.75
N LEU A 200 19.24 -4.42 9.70
CA LEU A 200 19.27 -4.90 11.08
C LEU A 200 18.55 -3.90 12.00
N PRO A 201 18.24 -4.28 13.26
CA PRO A 201 17.75 -3.34 14.26
C PRO A 201 18.63 -2.09 14.34
N GLY A 202 18.00 -0.94 14.54
CA GLY A 202 18.68 0.35 14.51
C GLY A 202 18.95 0.87 13.10
N GLY A 203 18.31 0.30 12.07
CA GLY A 203 18.42 0.75 10.68
C GLY A 203 19.78 0.47 10.02
N LYS A 204 20.66 -0.28 10.67
CA LYS A 204 21.96 -0.67 10.13
C LYS A 204 21.79 -1.56 8.90
N SER A 205 22.68 -1.43 7.92
CA SER A 205 22.67 -2.32 6.75
C SER A 205 23.03 -3.76 7.15
N ALA A 206 22.28 -4.74 6.67
CA ALA A 206 22.63 -6.14 6.85
C ALA A 206 23.81 -6.50 5.95
N ALA A 207 24.85 -7.13 6.52
CA ALA A 207 26.01 -7.60 5.75
C ALA A 207 25.62 -8.65 4.71
N ILE A 208 24.65 -9.49 5.05
CA ILE A 208 24.03 -10.47 4.16
C ILE A 208 22.55 -10.10 4.07
N ARG A 209 22.10 -9.78 2.86
CA ARG A 209 20.68 -9.51 2.62
C ARG A 209 19.88 -10.80 2.78
N GLY A 210 18.85 -10.75 3.63
CA GLY A 210 17.84 -11.81 3.74
C GLY A 210 16.94 -11.89 2.50
N LEU A 211 16.10 -12.89 2.44
CA LEU A 211 15.03 -13.00 1.46
C LEU A 211 13.79 -12.24 1.95
N ASP A 212 13.12 -11.57 1.03
CA ASP A 212 11.75 -11.11 1.24
C ASP A 212 10.76 -12.29 1.12
N ALA A 213 9.48 -12.04 1.37
CA ALA A 213 8.45 -13.08 1.30
C ALA A 213 8.40 -13.77 -0.08
N ALA A 214 8.47 -12.98 -1.16
CA ALA A 214 8.49 -13.53 -2.51
C ALA A 214 9.69 -14.46 -2.75
N GLY A 215 10.88 -14.04 -2.31
CA GLY A 215 12.11 -14.85 -2.40
C GLY A 215 12.06 -16.11 -1.53
N MET A 216 11.46 -16.03 -0.33
CA MET A 216 11.28 -17.20 0.55
C MET A 216 10.33 -18.24 -0.06
N PHE A 217 9.30 -17.80 -0.78
CA PHE A 217 8.36 -18.72 -1.43
C PHE A 217 8.89 -19.24 -2.78
N ALA A 218 9.58 -18.40 -3.55
CA ALA A 218 10.23 -18.85 -4.80
C ALA A 218 11.37 -19.87 -4.56
N GLN A 219 11.99 -19.79 -3.37
CA GLN A 219 13.00 -20.74 -2.91
C GLN A 219 12.54 -21.35 -1.58
N PRO A 220 11.61 -22.31 -1.56
CA PRO A 220 10.98 -22.82 -0.36
C PRO A 220 11.96 -23.18 0.75
N ARG A 221 11.66 -22.76 1.96
CA ARG A 221 12.47 -23.04 3.16
C ARG A 221 12.04 -24.35 3.80
N ARG A 222 12.95 -24.96 4.56
CA ARG A 222 12.65 -26.14 5.35
C ARG A 222 11.72 -25.85 6.52
N ALA A 223 11.79 -24.62 7.06
CA ALA A 223 10.94 -24.18 8.15
C ALA A 223 10.53 -22.72 7.98
N TYR A 224 9.34 -22.37 8.47
CA TYR A 224 8.79 -21.01 8.52
C TYR A 224 8.30 -20.69 9.92
N LEU A 225 8.55 -19.46 10.36
CA LEU A 225 7.90 -18.84 11.51
C LEU A 225 7.00 -17.73 10.99
N LEU A 226 5.70 -17.89 11.10
CA LEU A 226 4.68 -16.92 10.71
C LEU A 226 4.23 -16.15 11.95
N MET A 227 4.06 -14.84 11.86
CA MET A 227 3.62 -14.02 12.97
C MET A 227 2.52 -13.06 12.53
N GLY A 228 1.29 -13.32 12.99
CA GLY A 228 0.14 -12.48 12.75
C GLY A 228 -0.25 -12.34 11.28
N VAL A 229 -0.03 -13.36 10.45
CA VAL A 229 -0.33 -13.35 9.02
C VAL A 229 -1.16 -14.54 8.59
N GLU A 230 -2.02 -14.35 7.62
CA GLU A 230 -2.76 -15.37 6.87
C GLU A 230 -2.22 -15.35 5.42
N PRO A 231 -1.16 -16.12 5.10
CA PRO A 231 -0.43 -16.00 3.85
C PRO A 231 -1.28 -16.09 2.59
N GLU A 232 -2.35 -16.86 2.62
CA GLU A 232 -3.34 -17.00 1.55
C GLU A 232 -4.12 -15.71 1.25
N LEU A 233 -4.14 -14.76 2.19
CA LEU A 233 -4.86 -13.48 2.10
C LEU A 233 -3.93 -12.27 2.11
N ASP A 234 -2.80 -12.36 2.81
CA ASP A 234 -1.91 -11.24 3.11
C ASP A 234 -0.71 -11.12 2.16
N CYS A 235 -0.37 -12.20 1.42
CA CYS A 235 0.78 -12.21 0.54
C CYS A 235 0.41 -11.74 -0.88
N TRP A 236 1.38 -11.14 -1.57
CA TRP A 236 1.27 -10.78 -2.99
C TRP A 236 0.80 -11.94 -3.87
N ASP A 237 1.33 -13.14 -3.62
CA ASP A 237 0.94 -14.39 -4.27
C ASP A 237 0.63 -15.44 -3.21
N GLY A 238 -0.62 -15.44 -2.75
CA GLY A 238 -1.09 -16.33 -1.70
C GLY A 238 -1.08 -17.81 -2.13
N ALA A 239 -1.27 -18.12 -3.41
CA ALA A 239 -1.22 -19.48 -3.92
C ALA A 239 0.20 -20.05 -3.80
N HIS A 240 1.19 -19.28 -4.21
CA HIS A 240 2.60 -19.66 -4.11
C HIS A 240 3.05 -19.77 -2.65
N ALA A 241 2.59 -18.85 -1.79
CA ALA A 241 2.84 -18.89 -0.35
C ALA A 241 2.33 -20.19 0.28
N VAL A 242 1.07 -20.56 0.04
CA VAL A 242 0.47 -21.80 0.57
C VAL A 242 1.22 -23.04 0.07
N ALA A 243 1.54 -23.11 -1.23
CA ALA A 243 2.29 -24.23 -1.77
C ALA A 243 3.68 -24.40 -1.13
N ALA A 244 4.40 -23.29 -0.91
CA ALA A 244 5.69 -23.32 -0.22
C ALA A 244 5.58 -23.77 1.23
N LEU A 245 4.55 -23.30 1.96
CA LEU A 245 4.30 -23.69 3.34
C LEU A 245 3.92 -25.17 3.48
N GLN A 246 3.10 -25.69 2.57
CA GLN A 246 2.72 -27.10 2.54
C GLN A 246 3.91 -28.05 2.26
N SER A 247 4.91 -27.56 1.53
CA SER A 247 6.13 -28.33 1.24
C SER A 247 7.18 -28.29 2.36
N ALA A 248 6.99 -27.42 3.36
CA ALA A 248 7.95 -27.24 4.44
C ALA A 248 7.92 -28.39 5.45
N SER A 249 9.08 -28.69 6.06
CA SER A 249 9.20 -29.69 7.13
C SER A 249 8.58 -29.23 8.44
N ALA A 250 8.51 -27.91 8.69
CA ALA A 250 7.93 -27.31 9.87
C ALA A 250 7.41 -25.90 9.58
N VAL A 251 6.20 -25.62 10.06
CA VAL A 251 5.61 -24.27 10.03
C VAL A 251 5.06 -23.97 11.43
N VAL A 252 5.63 -22.96 12.07
CA VAL A 252 5.15 -22.44 13.35
C VAL A 252 4.37 -21.16 13.07
N SER A 253 3.10 -21.10 13.48
CA SER A 253 2.28 -19.91 13.34
C SER A 253 1.94 -19.32 14.71
N VAL A 254 2.40 -18.10 14.95
CA VAL A 254 2.04 -17.27 16.10
C VAL A 254 0.84 -16.42 15.68
N THR A 255 -0.35 -16.77 16.12
CA THR A 255 -1.59 -16.21 15.58
C THR A 255 -2.67 -16.06 16.64
N SER A 256 -3.54 -15.05 16.46
CA SER A 256 -4.73 -14.87 17.31
C SER A 256 -5.95 -15.65 16.81
N TYR A 257 -5.93 -16.12 15.56
CA TYR A 257 -7.04 -16.84 14.93
C TYR A 257 -6.51 -18.03 14.12
N VAL A 258 -7.28 -19.10 14.08
CA VAL A 258 -6.98 -20.31 13.31
C VAL A 258 -7.97 -20.44 12.16
N THR A 259 -7.46 -20.70 10.96
CA THR A 259 -8.27 -21.00 9.77
C THR A 259 -8.11 -22.46 9.36
N GLU A 260 -9.09 -23.01 8.64
CA GLU A 260 -8.97 -24.36 8.07
C GLU A 260 -7.75 -24.49 7.14
N ARG A 261 -7.43 -23.44 6.39
CA ARG A 261 -6.24 -23.41 5.52
C ARG A 261 -4.95 -23.48 6.34
N MET A 262 -4.90 -22.75 7.46
CA MET A 262 -3.75 -22.76 8.36
C MET A 262 -3.51 -24.16 8.94
N LEU A 263 -4.57 -24.90 9.27
CA LEU A 263 -4.47 -26.29 9.71
C LEU A 263 -3.87 -27.23 8.64
N GLY A 264 -3.96 -26.84 7.37
CA GLY A 264 -3.40 -27.61 6.26
C GLY A 264 -1.88 -27.45 6.07
N TYR A 265 -1.24 -26.47 6.72
CA TYR A 265 0.21 -26.24 6.60
C TYR A 265 0.94 -26.03 7.94
N ALA A 266 0.25 -25.61 8.99
CA ALA A 266 0.91 -25.32 10.26
C ALA A 266 1.19 -26.61 11.06
N SER A 267 2.45 -26.79 11.44
CA SER A 267 2.87 -27.88 12.32
C SER A 267 2.62 -27.57 13.79
N VAL A 268 2.73 -26.28 14.15
CA VAL A 268 2.54 -25.77 15.52
C VAL A 268 1.79 -24.44 15.45
N LEU A 269 0.80 -24.29 16.31
CA LEU A 269 0.05 -23.07 16.51
C LEU A 269 0.33 -22.53 17.91
N LEU A 270 0.81 -21.29 18.01
CA LEU A 270 1.07 -20.58 19.25
C LEU A 270 0.06 -19.44 19.40
N PRO A 271 -0.79 -19.47 20.46
CA PRO A 271 -1.86 -18.49 20.60
C PRO A 271 -1.31 -17.10 20.97
N ALA A 272 -1.49 -16.15 20.07
CA ALA A 272 -1.08 -14.76 20.26
C ALA A 272 -2.25 -13.89 20.75
N ALA A 273 -1.95 -12.99 21.67
CA ALA A 273 -2.87 -11.95 22.12
C ALA A 273 -3.17 -10.97 20.98
N THR A 274 -4.39 -10.43 20.95
CA THR A 274 -4.78 -9.36 20.04
C THR A 274 -4.19 -8.00 20.48
N PHE A 275 -4.33 -6.96 19.66
CA PHE A 275 -3.74 -5.65 19.99
C PHE A 275 -4.30 -5.02 21.27
N GLY A 276 -5.55 -5.28 21.65
CA GLY A 276 -6.15 -4.81 22.89
C GLY A 276 -5.67 -5.54 24.16
N GLU A 277 -4.98 -6.67 23.98
CA GLU A 277 -4.48 -7.56 25.04
C GLU A 277 -2.97 -7.50 25.24
N THR A 278 -2.27 -6.64 24.50
CA THR A 278 -0.83 -6.48 24.53
C THR A 278 -0.42 -5.02 24.73
N SER A 279 0.78 -4.82 25.25
CA SER A 279 1.46 -3.53 25.18
C SER A 279 2.46 -3.52 24.02
N GLY A 280 2.77 -2.33 23.52
CA GLY A 280 3.72 -2.18 22.44
C GLY A 280 3.95 -0.72 22.05
N THR A 281 4.70 -0.52 20.98
CA THR A 281 4.97 0.80 20.41
C THR A 281 4.86 0.70 18.89
N LEU A 282 4.11 1.60 18.28
CA LEU A 282 4.03 1.78 16.83
C LEU A 282 4.79 3.03 16.45
N VAL A 283 5.43 3.01 15.29
CA VAL A 283 6.05 4.20 14.69
C VAL A 283 5.34 4.49 13.38
N ASN A 284 4.67 5.65 13.33
CA ASN A 284 3.85 6.04 12.20
C ASN A 284 4.70 6.53 10.99
N ALA A 285 4.05 6.85 9.89
CA ALA A 285 4.71 7.31 8.66
C ALA A 285 5.46 8.65 8.81
N GLU A 286 5.20 9.41 9.88
CA GLU A 286 5.97 10.64 10.23
C GLU A 286 7.26 10.32 10.99
N GLY A 287 7.46 9.07 11.45
CA GLY A 287 8.54 8.69 12.38
C GLY A 287 8.21 8.92 13.85
N ARG A 288 6.95 9.19 14.19
CA ARG A 288 6.49 9.43 15.57
C ARG A 288 6.24 8.12 16.30
N TRP A 289 6.89 7.95 17.44
CA TRP A 289 6.72 6.80 18.34
C TRP A 289 5.50 6.97 19.22
N GLN A 290 4.62 5.97 19.21
CA GLN A 290 3.36 5.98 19.94
C GLN A 290 3.22 4.65 20.69
N SER A 291 3.41 4.69 22.00
CA SER A 291 3.25 3.53 22.88
C SER A 291 1.81 3.35 23.31
N PHE A 292 1.42 2.11 23.53
CA PHE A 292 0.09 1.74 24.01
C PHE A 292 0.20 0.59 25.02
N THR A 293 -0.82 0.47 25.87
CA THR A 293 -0.93 -0.57 26.89
C THR A 293 -2.18 -1.39 26.63
N GLY A 294 -2.10 -2.71 26.83
CA GLY A 294 -3.25 -3.58 26.74
C GLY A 294 -4.34 -3.21 27.76
N MET A 295 -5.57 -3.18 27.30
CA MET A 295 -6.73 -2.82 28.14
C MET A 295 -7.31 -4.00 28.90
N VAL A 296 -7.11 -5.23 28.39
CA VAL A 296 -7.64 -6.46 28.95
C VAL A 296 -6.55 -7.53 29.00
N LYS A 297 -6.74 -8.55 29.84
CA LYS A 297 -5.84 -9.71 29.88
C LYS A 297 -6.06 -10.59 28.64
N PRO A 298 -5.00 -11.22 28.11
CA PRO A 298 -5.13 -12.20 27.04
C PRO A 298 -6.09 -13.33 27.41
N LEU A 299 -6.88 -13.78 26.45
CA LEU A 299 -7.84 -14.84 26.61
C LEU A 299 -7.14 -16.22 26.72
N GLY A 300 -7.48 -17.01 27.74
CA GLY A 300 -6.97 -18.39 27.91
C GLY A 300 -5.45 -18.46 27.93
N GLU A 301 -4.88 -19.29 27.07
CA GLU A 301 -3.43 -19.50 26.94
C GLU A 301 -2.74 -18.47 26.03
N ALA A 302 -3.47 -17.53 25.43
CA ALA A 302 -2.86 -16.52 24.58
C ALA A 302 -1.84 -15.65 25.34
N ARG A 303 -0.78 -15.27 24.65
CA ARG A 303 0.27 -14.40 25.19
C ARG A 303 0.62 -13.32 24.18
N PRO A 304 1.04 -12.11 24.61
CA PRO A 304 1.63 -11.13 23.72
C PRO A 304 2.71 -11.73 22.83
N ALA A 305 2.66 -11.49 21.53
CA ALA A 305 3.58 -12.13 20.58
C ALA A 305 5.06 -11.89 20.92
N TRP A 306 5.41 -10.69 21.42
CA TRP A 306 6.77 -10.41 21.88
C TRP A 306 7.24 -11.30 23.04
N LYS A 307 6.33 -11.70 23.93
CA LYS A 307 6.64 -12.67 25.04
C LYS A 307 6.85 -14.08 24.50
N ILE A 308 6.07 -14.47 23.48
CA ILE A 308 6.26 -15.76 22.80
C ILE A 308 7.64 -15.79 22.15
N LEU A 309 8.01 -14.74 21.41
CA LEU A 309 9.34 -14.63 20.77
C LEU A 309 10.46 -14.62 21.80
N ARG A 310 10.28 -13.91 22.93
CA ARG A 310 11.27 -13.92 24.04
C ARG A 310 11.51 -15.33 24.57
N VAL A 311 10.44 -16.08 24.87
CA VAL A 311 10.56 -17.45 25.36
C VAL A 311 11.19 -18.35 24.31
N LEU A 312 10.81 -18.20 23.05
CA LEU A 312 11.39 -18.96 21.94
C LEU A 312 12.91 -18.68 21.81
N GLY A 313 13.33 -17.42 21.86
CA GLY A 313 14.75 -17.04 21.82
C GLY A 313 15.54 -17.64 22.98
N ASN A 314 15.01 -17.56 24.22
CA ASN A 314 15.65 -18.19 25.40
C ASN A 314 15.72 -19.71 25.28
N THR A 315 14.67 -20.36 24.77
CA THR A 315 14.65 -21.82 24.58
C THR A 315 15.69 -22.24 23.53
N CYS A 316 15.88 -21.43 22.49
CA CYS A 316 16.88 -21.66 21.46
C CYS A 316 18.29 -21.19 21.89
N GLN A 317 18.47 -20.73 23.12
CA GLN A 317 19.75 -20.23 23.69
C GLN A 317 20.34 -19.06 22.86
N VAL A 318 19.49 -18.20 22.33
CA VAL A 318 19.90 -16.99 21.63
C VAL A 318 20.06 -15.86 22.64
N ASP A 319 21.20 -15.19 22.62
CA ASP A 319 21.49 -14.06 23.50
C ASP A 319 20.56 -12.86 23.19
N GLY A 320 20.32 -12.01 24.21
CA GLY A 320 19.57 -10.75 24.04
C GLY A 320 18.05 -10.88 24.22
N PHE A 321 17.51 -12.02 24.70
CA PHE A 321 16.08 -12.22 24.93
C PHE A 321 15.66 -12.12 26.41
N GLY A 322 16.38 -11.31 27.21
CA GLY A 322 16.13 -11.15 28.66
C GLY A 322 15.04 -10.13 29.03
N TYR A 323 14.33 -9.52 28.07
CA TYR A 323 13.37 -8.44 28.30
C TYR A 323 12.24 -8.83 29.28
N GLN A 324 11.90 -7.87 30.16
CA GLN A 324 10.79 -8.00 31.10
C GLN A 324 9.56 -7.23 30.63
N SER A 325 9.73 -6.21 29.77
CA SER A 325 8.66 -5.35 29.27
C SER A 325 8.83 -5.00 27.79
N SER A 326 7.76 -4.55 27.14
CA SER A 326 7.78 -4.02 25.77
C SER A 326 8.53 -2.69 25.70
N GLU A 327 8.57 -1.95 26.79
CA GLU A 327 9.30 -0.69 26.96
C GLU A 327 10.80 -0.91 26.87
N GLU A 328 11.34 -1.97 27.47
CA GLU A 328 12.76 -2.33 27.38
C GLU A 328 13.16 -2.59 25.91
N VAL A 329 12.35 -3.33 25.15
CA VAL A 329 12.58 -3.59 23.71
C VAL A 329 12.56 -2.27 22.93
N ARG A 330 11.58 -1.40 23.19
CA ARG A 330 11.48 -0.08 22.57
C ARG A 330 12.73 0.77 22.88
N ASP A 331 13.13 0.83 24.13
CA ASP A 331 14.20 1.72 24.60
C ASP A 331 15.57 1.25 24.09
N GLU A 332 15.79 -0.04 23.98
CA GLU A 332 16.97 -0.59 23.30
C GLU A 332 16.99 -0.19 21.82
N LEU A 333 15.88 -0.34 21.10
CA LEU A 333 15.82 0.06 19.70
C LEU A 333 16.06 1.57 19.52
N LYS A 334 15.49 2.41 20.39
CA LYS A 334 15.74 3.85 20.41
C LYS A 334 17.20 4.19 20.65
N ALA A 335 17.84 3.51 21.59
CA ALA A 335 19.26 3.72 21.87
C ALA A 335 20.17 3.35 20.69
N GLN A 336 19.78 2.33 19.90
CA GLN A 336 20.52 1.93 18.70
C GLN A 336 20.35 2.89 17.52
N LEU A 337 19.19 3.54 17.42
CA LEU A 337 18.84 4.43 16.30
C LEU A 337 19.40 5.84 16.46
N GLY A 338 19.45 6.34 17.70
CA GLY A 338 19.74 7.75 17.95
C GLY A 338 18.64 8.68 17.39
N GLU A 339 19.01 9.80 16.83
CA GLU A 339 18.09 10.75 16.20
C GLU A 339 17.64 10.22 14.82
N ILE A 340 16.33 10.18 14.61
CA ILE A 340 15.74 9.70 13.35
C ILE A 340 15.42 10.90 12.45
N ASN A 341 16.14 11.00 11.34
CA ASN A 341 15.87 11.98 10.31
C ASN A 341 15.26 11.30 9.08
N GLY A 342 14.01 11.68 8.74
CA GLY A 342 13.35 11.22 7.53
C GLY A 342 14.04 11.79 6.29
N ASP A 343 14.43 10.93 5.38
CA ASP A 343 15.06 11.31 4.12
C ASP A 343 14.58 10.39 3.00
N ASN A 344 13.83 10.94 2.05
CA ASN A 344 13.32 10.23 0.89
C ASN A 344 14.12 10.53 -0.39
N ILE A 345 15.29 11.14 -0.31
CA ILE A 345 16.13 11.45 -1.48
C ILE A 345 16.51 10.14 -2.17
N PHE A 346 16.19 10.02 -3.44
CA PHE A 346 16.58 8.87 -4.25
C PHE A 346 18.07 8.96 -4.62
N ARG A 347 18.89 8.07 -4.10
CA ARG A 347 20.34 8.02 -4.32
C ARG A 347 20.79 6.81 -5.14
N GLY A 348 19.89 5.94 -5.47
CA GLY A 348 20.18 4.68 -6.16
C GLY A 348 20.17 4.76 -7.68
N ALA A 349 20.69 3.71 -8.32
CA ALA A 349 20.43 3.45 -9.72
C ALA A 349 19.01 2.86 -9.86
N ARG A 350 18.34 3.19 -10.98
CA ARG A 350 17.08 2.54 -11.31
C ARG A 350 17.30 1.05 -11.55
N ILE A 351 16.55 0.22 -10.88
CA ILE A 351 16.41 -1.19 -11.24
C ILE A 351 15.48 -1.24 -12.44
N VAL A 352 15.93 -1.79 -13.57
CA VAL A 352 15.09 -1.92 -14.76
C VAL A 352 13.98 -2.91 -14.42
N SER A 353 12.74 -2.45 -14.46
CA SER A 353 11.58 -3.32 -14.29
C SER A 353 11.49 -4.30 -15.45
N ALA A 354 10.96 -5.49 -15.20
CA ALA A 354 10.63 -6.42 -16.26
C ALA A 354 9.75 -5.74 -17.31
N GLN A 355 10.04 -5.98 -18.59
CA GLN A 355 9.20 -5.46 -19.66
C GLN A 355 7.81 -6.10 -19.55
N ASP A 356 6.77 -5.32 -19.85
CA ASP A 356 5.43 -5.85 -20.00
C ASP A 356 5.47 -6.92 -21.10
N SER A 357 5.44 -8.19 -20.72
CA SER A 357 5.19 -9.24 -21.68
C SER A 357 3.77 -9.03 -22.21
N ALA A 358 3.63 -8.92 -23.51
CA ALA A 358 2.32 -8.88 -24.17
C ALA A 358 1.65 -10.24 -23.94
N THR A 359 0.91 -10.35 -22.82
CA THR A 359 0.17 -11.56 -22.45
C THR A 359 -1.25 -11.45 -23.00
N SER A 360 -1.75 -12.55 -23.54
CA SER A 360 -3.16 -12.67 -23.91
C SER A 360 -4.00 -12.62 -22.62
N GLY A 361 -5.00 -11.76 -22.57
CA GLY A 361 -5.89 -11.61 -21.42
C GLY A 361 -6.03 -10.17 -20.93
N LEU A 362 -6.84 -9.99 -19.88
CA LEU A 362 -6.96 -8.71 -19.21
C LEU A 362 -5.87 -8.56 -18.16
N GLN A 363 -5.29 -7.37 -18.08
CA GLN A 363 -4.37 -7.04 -16.98
C GLN A 363 -5.17 -6.87 -15.71
N SER A 364 -4.89 -7.69 -14.71
CA SER A 364 -5.52 -7.51 -13.41
C SER A 364 -4.70 -6.61 -12.49
N PHE A 365 -5.38 -5.90 -11.63
CA PHE A 365 -4.85 -5.47 -10.36
C PHE A 365 -5.86 -5.75 -9.26
N ALA A 366 -5.35 -6.06 -8.06
CA ALA A 366 -6.20 -6.38 -6.93
C ALA A 366 -6.25 -5.20 -5.97
N GLU A 367 -7.42 -4.98 -5.38
CA GLU A 367 -7.60 -4.04 -4.30
C GLU A 367 -7.96 -4.79 -3.02
N VAL A 368 -7.28 -4.47 -1.93
CA VAL A 368 -7.66 -4.99 -0.61
C VAL A 368 -8.80 -4.13 -0.07
N PRO A 369 -10.00 -4.69 0.14
CA PRO A 369 -11.12 -3.96 0.72
C PRO A 369 -10.81 -3.43 2.11
N LEU A 370 -11.44 -2.33 2.51
CA LEU A 370 -11.19 -1.64 3.78
C LEU A 370 -11.24 -2.60 4.99
N TYR A 371 -12.21 -3.51 5.01
CA TYR A 371 -12.39 -4.46 6.12
C TYR A 371 -11.85 -5.87 5.83
N ALA A 372 -10.90 -5.96 4.91
CA ALA A 372 -10.14 -7.17 4.63
C ALA A 372 -8.62 -7.02 4.88
N ALA A 373 -8.21 -5.92 5.50
CA ALA A 373 -6.81 -5.54 5.65
C ALA A 373 -6.02 -6.41 6.63
N ASP A 374 -6.67 -7.01 7.64
CA ASP A 374 -6.02 -7.89 8.61
C ASP A 374 -6.97 -8.94 9.20
N MET A 375 -6.41 -9.89 9.95
CA MET A 375 -7.16 -11.01 10.53
C MET A 375 -8.24 -10.58 11.53
N LEU A 376 -8.07 -9.45 12.22
CA LEU A 376 -9.03 -8.97 13.21
C LEU A 376 -10.24 -8.33 12.51
N VAL A 377 -10.01 -7.41 11.57
CA VAL A 377 -11.11 -6.73 10.86
C VAL A 377 -11.89 -7.70 9.97
N ARG A 378 -11.25 -8.73 9.39
CA ARG A 378 -11.94 -9.81 8.64
C ARG A 378 -12.97 -10.55 9.49
N ARG A 379 -12.80 -10.58 10.81
CA ARG A 379 -13.67 -11.28 11.77
C ARG A 379 -14.55 -10.35 12.60
N ALA A 380 -14.45 -9.06 12.36
CA ALA A 380 -15.31 -8.08 13.04
C ALA A 380 -16.69 -8.04 12.37
N GLU A 381 -17.61 -8.87 12.82
CA GLU A 381 -18.95 -9.03 12.24
C GLU A 381 -19.68 -7.69 11.99
N PRO A 382 -19.67 -6.70 12.92
CA PRO A 382 -20.30 -5.41 12.65
C PRO A 382 -19.70 -4.66 11.47
N LEU A 383 -18.39 -4.81 11.21
CA LEU A 383 -17.72 -4.21 10.06
C LEU A 383 -18.09 -4.93 8.77
N GLN A 384 -18.21 -6.26 8.82
CA GLN A 384 -18.56 -7.09 7.67
C GLN A 384 -20.03 -6.90 7.20
N GLN A 385 -20.87 -6.28 8.02
CA GLN A 385 -22.25 -5.92 7.67
C GLN A 385 -22.37 -4.53 7.03
N THR A 386 -21.27 -3.80 6.88
CA THR A 386 -21.26 -2.46 6.28
C THR A 386 -21.22 -2.53 4.75
N ARG A 387 -21.66 -1.44 4.10
CA ARG A 387 -21.57 -1.28 2.64
C ARG A 387 -20.15 -1.44 2.08
N ASP A 388 -19.14 -1.07 2.86
CA ASP A 388 -17.73 -1.12 2.45
C ASP A 388 -17.15 -2.54 2.52
N ALA A 389 -17.83 -3.47 3.18
CA ALA A 389 -17.47 -4.89 3.21
C ALA A 389 -18.01 -5.69 2.01
N ASP A 390 -19.03 -5.18 1.31
CA ASP A 390 -19.55 -5.80 0.08
C ASP A 390 -18.57 -5.54 -1.08
N ALA A 391 -17.53 -6.34 -1.13
CA ALA A 391 -16.40 -6.13 -2.01
C ALA A 391 -16.13 -7.29 -2.98
N ALA A 392 -16.91 -8.37 -2.93
CA ALA A 392 -16.69 -9.58 -3.76
C ALA A 392 -17.13 -9.41 -5.22
N TRP A 393 -16.73 -8.30 -5.85
CA TRP A 393 -17.09 -7.95 -7.22
C TRP A 393 -15.89 -7.96 -8.16
N LEU A 394 -16.06 -8.57 -9.33
CA LEU A 394 -15.14 -8.39 -10.46
C LEU A 394 -15.55 -7.11 -11.21
N ARG A 395 -14.69 -6.09 -11.20
CA ARG A 395 -14.97 -4.83 -11.89
C ARG A 395 -14.36 -4.86 -13.28
N LEU A 396 -15.19 -4.54 -14.27
CA LEU A 396 -14.84 -4.47 -15.69
C LEU A 396 -15.28 -3.15 -16.29
N SER A 397 -14.53 -2.66 -17.27
CA SER A 397 -15.00 -1.58 -18.13
C SER A 397 -16.26 -2.01 -18.90
N PRO A 398 -17.19 -1.09 -19.21
CA PRO A 398 -18.35 -1.42 -20.06
C PRO A 398 -17.95 -2.03 -21.42
N GLU A 399 -16.85 -1.56 -22.02
CA GLU A 399 -16.29 -2.05 -23.29
C GLU A 399 -15.86 -3.54 -23.20
N ASP A 400 -15.10 -3.89 -22.16
CA ASP A 400 -14.68 -5.28 -21.97
C ASP A 400 -15.85 -6.19 -21.62
N ALA A 401 -16.78 -5.71 -20.83
CA ALA A 401 -17.99 -6.47 -20.49
C ALA A 401 -18.84 -6.79 -21.75
N GLU A 402 -19.02 -5.81 -22.63
CA GLU A 402 -19.70 -6.03 -23.91
C GLU A 402 -18.96 -7.06 -24.79
N ARG A 403 -17.65 -6.91 -24.93
CA ARG A 403 -16.78 -7.84 -25.66
C ARG A 403 -16.85 -9.26 -25.12
N LEU A 404 -16.92 -9.42 -23.80
CA LEU A 404 -17.02 -10.70 -23.10
C LEU A 404 -18.46 -11.20 -22.94
N LYS A 405 -19.47 -10.44 -23.40
CA LYS A 405 -20.89 -10.74 -23.27
C LYS A 405 -21.33 -10.93 -21.81
N LEU A 406 -20.78 -10.10 -20.93
CA LEU A 406 -21.10 -10.03 -19.52
C LEU A 406 -21.97 -8.81 -19.23
N THR A 407 -22.91 -8.95 -18.32
CA THR A 407 -23.77 -7.86 -17.83
C THR A 407 -23.53 -7.61 -16.35
N ASP A 408 -23.94 -6.48 -15.84
CA ASP A 408 -23.87 -6.18 -14.41
C ASP A 408 -24.58 -7.26 -13.59
N GLY A 409 -23.98 -7.75 -12.53
CA GLY A 409 -24.46 -8.87 -11.72
C GLY A 409 -24.26 -10.27 -12.30
N ALA A 410 -23.87 -10.42 -13.57
CA ALA A 410 -23.59 -11.74 -14.15
C ALA A 410 -22.39 -12.41 -13.48
N GLN A 411 -22.41 -13.75 -13.39
CA GLN A 411 -21.23 -14.49 -12.92
C GLN A 411 -20.16 -14.54 -14.00
N ALA A 412 -18.94 -14.15 -13.63
CA ALA A 412 -17.77 -14.32 -14.47
C ALA A 412 -16.81 -15.31 -13.82
N ARG A 413 -16.17 -16.14 -14.64
CA ARG A 413 -15.10 -17.03 -14.22
C ARG A 413 -13.77 -16.41 -14.60
N VAL A 414 -12.96 -16.14 -13.61
CA VAL A 414 -11.59 -15.61 -13.77
C VAL A 414 -10.59 -16.75 -13.63
N LYS A 415 -9.70 -16.90 -14.58
CA LYS A 415 -8.73 -17.99 -14.66
C LYS A 415 -7.29 -17.47 -14.60
N TYR A 416 -6.45 -18.14 -13.82
CA TYR A 416 -5.02 -17.90 -13.73
C TYR A 416 -4.28 -19.22 -13.51
N HIS A 417 -3.37 -19.60 -14.43
CA HIS A 417 -2.51 -20.80 -14.33
C HIS A 417 -3.18 -22.06 -13.79
N GLY A 418 -4.37 -22.40 -14.28
CA GLY A 418 -5.12 -23.60 -13.86
C GLY A 418 -6.02 -23.39 -12.65
N SER A 419 -5.85 -22.32 -11.89
CA SER A 419 -6.80 -21.88 -10.86
C SER A 419 -7.93 -21.06 -11.45
N ALA A 420 -9.10 -21.11 -10.84
CA ALA A 420 -10.25 -20.28 -11.24
C ALA A 420 -11.07 -19.88 -10.05
N VAL A 421 -11.61 -18.67 -10.11
CA VAL A 421 -12.61 -18.15 -9.16
C VAL A 421 -13.81 -17.62 -9.93
N SER A 422 -15.01 -17.70 -9.33
CA SER A 422 -16.21 -17.10 -9.89
C SER A 422 -16.63 -15.92 -9.03
N LEU A 423 -16.84 -14.77 -9.69
CA LEU A 423 -17.23 -13.53 -9.04
C LEU A 423 -18.36 -12.86 -9.82
N PRO A 424 -19.30 -12.20 -9.14
CA PRO A 424 -20.29 -11.37 -9.82
C PRO A 424 -19.61 -10.14 -10.45
N VAL A 425 -20.01 -9.80 -11.66
CA VAL A 425 -19.50 -8.65 -12.40
C VAL A 425 -20.13 -7.36 -11.90
N LYS A 426 -19.32 -6.33 -11.77
CA LYS A 426 -19.76 -4.94 -11.60
C LYS A 426 -19.19 -4.10 -12.72
N LEU A 427 -20.07 -3.48 -13.51
CA LEU A 427 -19.64 -2.52 -14.53
C LEU A 427 -19.09 -1.26 -13.86
N ASP A 428 -17.89 -0.86 -14.23
CA ASP A 428 -17.20 0.29 -13.66
C ASP A 428 -16.51 1.10 -14.77
N ALA A 429 -17.10 2.23 -15.12
CA ALA A 429 -16.53 3.13 -16.13
C ALA A 429 -15.17 3.74 -15.71
N GLY A 430 -14.82 3.66 -14.43
CA GLY A 430 -13.50 4.06 -13.92
C GLY A 430 -12.39 3.05 -14.23
N VAL A 431 -12.71 1.82 -14.65
CA VAL A 431 -11.73 0.81 -15.05
C VAL A 431 -11.39 0.99 -16.54
N GLN A 432 -10.11 0.99 -16.87
CA GLN A 432 -9.65 1.12 -18.26
C GLN A 432 -9.92 -0.16 -19.06
N ALA A 433 -10.24 0.00 -20.35
CA ALA A 433 -10.37 -1.15 -21.26
C ALA A 433 -9.05 -1.97 -21.32
N GLY A 434 -9.19 -3.28 -21.33
CA GLY A 434 -8.07 -4.21 -21.24
C GLY A 434 -7.59 -4.51 -19.82
N GLU A 435 -8.27 -3.95 -18.81
CA GLU A 435 -7.96 -4.19 -17.39
C GLU A 435 -9.15 -4.75 -16.62
N VAL A 436 -8.87 -5.40 -15.51
CA VAL A 436 -9.86 -5.96 -14.60
C VAL A 436 -9.42 -5.77 -13.15
N VAL A 437 -10.37 -5.40 -12.30
CA VAL A 437 -10.11 -5.25 -10.85
C VAL A 437 -10.85 -6.33 -10.07
N TRP A 438 -10.14 -6.99 -9.17
CA TRP A 438 -10.72 -8.01 -8.30
C TRP A 438 -10.32 -7.78 -6.84
N PRO A 439 -11.16 -8.19 -5.88
CA PRO A 439 -10.86 -7.99 -4.47
C PRO A 439 -9.85 -9.03 -3.97
N ALA A 440 -8.76 -8.59 -3.33
CA ALA A 440 -7.81 -9.43 -2.60
C ALA A 440 -8.15 -9.46 -1.09
N GLY A 441 -7.52 -10.37 -0.36
CA GLY A 441 -7.66 -10.45 1.10
C GLY A 441 -9.01 -10.96 1.60
N ILE A 442 -9.87 -11.50 0.71
CA ILE A 442 -11.17 -12.09 1.04
C ILE A 442 -11.20 -13.59 0.74
N ALA A 443 -12.08 -14.32 1.42
CA ALA A 443 -12.19 -15.78 1.28
C ALA A 443 -12.46 -16.24 -0.17
N ALA A 444 -13.26 -15.49 -0.93
CA ALA A 444 -13.62 -15.83 -2.31
C ALA A 444 -12.41 -15.85 -3.27
N THR A 445 -11.37 -15.07 -2.99
CA THR A 445 -10.16 -14.95 -3.83
C THR A 445 -8.88 -15.38 -3.11
N ALA A 446 -9.01 -16.04 -1.96
CA ALA A 446 -7.88 -16.52 -1.19
C ALA A 446 -7.01 -17.49 -2.01
N ALA A 447 -5.71 -17.24 -2.06
CA ALA A 447 -4.73 -18.05 -2.80
C ALA A 447 -5.09 -18.25 -4.28
N PHE A 448 -5.68 -17.24 -4.92
CA PHE A 448 -6.10 -17.34 -6.32
C PHE A 448 -4.97 -16.98 -7.30
N ALA A 449 -4.46 -15.75 -7.24
CA ALA A 449 -3.49 -15.21 -8.19
C ALA A 449 -2.66 -14.10 -7.52
N PRO A 450 -1.51 -13.72 -8.09
CA PRO A 450 -0.80 -12.51 -7.68
C PRO A 450 -1.67 -11.26 -7.81
N LEU A 451 -1.42 -10.26 -6.96
CA LEU A 451 -2.19 -9.00 -6.94
C LEU A 451 -2.20 -8.26 -8.29
N SER A 452 -1.20 -8.52 -9.15
CA SER A 452 -1.16 -8.03 -10.52
C SER A 452 -0.69 -9.14 -11.45
N ALA A 453 -1.54 -9.51 -12.41
CA ALA A 453 -1.28 -10.59 -13.36
C ALA A 453 -2.14 -10.43 -14.62
N ALA A 454 -1.77 -11.09 -15.70
CA ALA A 454 -2.65 -11.27 -16.85
C ALA A 454 -3.61 -12.45 -16.57
N VAL A 455 -4.90 -12.19 -16.61
CA VAL A 455 -5.94 -13.19 -16.33
C VAL A 455 -6.89 -13.35 -17.50
N MET A 456 -7.50 -14.52 -17.60
CA MET A 456 -8.58 -14.78 -18.57
C MET A 456 -9.90 -14.64 -17.85
N VAL A 457 -10.83 -13.90 -18.46
CA VAL A 457 -12.21 -13.71 -17.95
C VAL A 457 -13.17 -14.27 -18.98
N GLU A 458 -14.08 -15.12 -18.54
CA GLU A 458 -15.14 -15.71 -19.36
C GLU A 458 -16.47 -15.70 -18.61
N LYS A 459 -17.55 -15.93 -19.32
CA LYS A 459 -18.87 -16.09 -18.71
C LYS A 459 -18.88 -17.36 -17.86
N GLY A 460 -19.35 -17.23 -16.60
CA GLY A 460 -19.46 -18.32 -15.63
C GLY A 460 -20.67 -19.23 -15.89
#